data_ed164b001dc4a501a6a66c02dffff892
#
_entry.id   ed164b001dc4a501a6a66c02dffff892
#
_cell.length_a   1.000
_cell.length_b   1.000
_cell.length_c   1.000
_cell.angle_alpha   90.00
_cell.angle_beta   90.00
_cell.angle_gamma   90.00
#
_symmetry.space_group_name_H-M   'P 1'
#
loop_
_entity.id
_entity.type
_entity.pdbx_description
1 polymer ?
#
loop_
_entity_poly.entity_id
_entity_poly.type
_entity_poly.pdbx_seq_one_letter_code
_entity_poly.pdbx_strand_id
1 'polypeptide(L)'
;MKISISLTVALQVLSILKKETSTPHSTEFLEKTLSVHPKIIHDILLCLRDTGFIQNKHRDDGWYLIKDKHLITLLDVYRAVCTLEGKLYSMYENLKFNCPIGANIQFALEMILIQAQEEMENLLESITMEQLITLLNNGNGNFK
;
A
#
# COMPACT_ATOMS: atom_id res chain seq x y z
N MET A 1 -11.08 -4.92 -11.33
CA MET A 1 -9.91 -5.17 -10.46
C MET A 1 -10.19 -4.57 -9.08
N LYS A 2 -10.01 -5.36 -8.05
CA LYS A 2 -10.29 -4.91 -6.68
C LYS A 2 -9.05 -4.25 -6.09
N ILE A 3 -9.17 -3.01 -5.66
CA ILE A 3 -8.08 -2.28 -5.02
C ILE A 3 -7.99 -2.70 -3.55
N SER A 4 -6.78 -2.97 -3.09
CA SER A 4 -6.53 -3.32 -1.68
C SER A 4 -6.85 -2.16 -0.75
N ILE A 5 -7.63 -2.42 0.29
CA ILE A 5 -7.93 -1.45 1.34
C ILE A 5 -6.64 -1.06 2.06
N SER A 6 -5.81 -2.04 2.39
CA SER A 6 -4.54 -1.78 3.10
C SER A 6 -3.61 -0.88 2.31
N LEU A 7 -3.48 -1.11 1.01
CA LEU A 7 -2.66 -0.25 0.15
C LEU A 7 -3.23 1.18 0.09
N THR A 8 -4.53 1.30 -0.12
CA THR A 8 -5.19 2.61 -0.21
C THR A 8 -5.02 3.40 1.08
N VAL A 9 -5.27 2.79 2.23
CA VAL A 9 -5.14 3.44 3.54
C VAL A 9 -3.68 3.79 3.83
N ALA A 10 -2.73 2.90 3.51
CA ALA A 10 -1.31 3.18 3.69
C ALA A 10 -0.86 4.39 2.87
N LEU A 11 -1.29 4.49 1.62
CA LEU A 11 -0.99 5.64 0.77
C LEU A 11 -1.60 6.93 1.33
N GLN A 12 -2.82 6.87 1.86
CA GLN A 12 -3.45 8.01 2.51
C GLN A 12 -2.70 8.44 3.78
N VAL A 13 -2.29 7.50 4.61
CA VAL A 13 -1.48 7.77 5.82
C VAL A 13 -0.18 8.48 5.44
N LEU A 14 0.56 7.93 4.48
CA LEU A 14 1.82 8.53 4.04
C LEU A 14 1.63 9.90 3.39
N SER A 15 0.48 10.14 2.78
CA SER A 15 0.16 11.45 2.20
C SER A 15 -0.07 12.52 3.27
N ILE A 16 -0.62 12.14 4.42
CA ILE A 16 -0.94 13.03 5.54
C ILE A 16 0.29 13.31 6.40
N LEU A 17 1.10 12.29 6.69
CA LEU A 17 2.23 12.40 7.61
C LEU A 17 3.31 13.33 7.07
N LYS A 18 3.90 14.09 7.98
CA LYS A 18 4.98 15.03 7.71
C LYS A 18 6.24 14.61 8.48
N LYS A 19 7.36 15.25 8.16
CA LYS A 19 8.63 15.01 8.85
C LYS A 19 8.56 15.40 10.33
N GLU A 20 9.49 14.89 11.12
CA GLU A 20 9.59 15.14 12.57
C GLU A 20 9.59 16.63 12.93
N THR A 21 10.14 17.47 12.06
CA THR A 21 10.20 18.92 12.26
C THR A 21 8.84 19.59 12.19
N SER A 22 7.84 18.91 11.67
CA SER A 22 6.45 19.38 11.61
C SER A 22 5.63 18.77 12.74
N THR A 23 4.36 19.19 12.88
CA THR A 23 3.46 18.64 13.88
C THR A 23 3.16 17.17 13.57
N PRO A 24 3.46 16.23 14.49
CA PRO A 24 3.10 14.84 14.31
C PRO A 24 1.59 14.66 14.42
N HIS A 25 1.10 13.57 13.83
CA HIS A 25 -0.33 13.23 13.87
C HIS A 25 -0.57 12.02 14.76
N SER A 26 -1.60 12.11 15.59
CA SER A 26 -1.99 10.99 16.46
C SER A 26 -2.71 9.89 15.69
N THR A 27 -2.70 8.69 16.25
CA THR A 27 -3.49 7.57 15.71
C THR A 27 -4.97 7.92 15.64
N GLU A 28 -5.50 8.57 16.68
CA GLU A 28 -6.89 9.02 16.72
C GLU A 28 -7.22 10.00 15.60
N PHE A 29 -6.32 10.95 15.34
CA PHE A 29 -6.49 11.89 14.22
C PHE A 29 -6.58 11.16 12.88
N LEU A 30 -5.72 10.16 12.66
CA LEU A 30 -5.71 9.36 11.43
C LEU A 30 -7.01 8.55 11.30
N GLU A 31 -7.45 7.92 12.37
CA GLU A 31 -8.70 7.16 12.41
C GLU A 31 -9.90 8.03 12.01
N LYS A 32 -10.00 9.21 12.59
CA LYS A 32 -11.09 10.14 12.32
C LYS A 32 -11.02 10.72 10.91
N THR A 33 -9.82 11.13 10.49
CA THR A 33 -9.63 11.77 9.18
C THR A 33 -9.91 10.81 8.03
N LEU A 34 -9.47 9.55 8.17
CA LEU A 34 -9.62 8.56 7.12
C LEU A 34 -10.93 7.76 7.22
N SER A 35 -11.65 7.90 8.30
CA SER A 35 -12.90 7.17 8.56
C SER A 35 -12.75 5.66 8.37
N VAL A 36 -11.66 5.12 8.90
CA VAL A 36 -11.29 3.70 8.77
C VAL A 36 -11.28 3.06 10.15
N HIS A 37 -11.64 1.77 10.22
CA HIS A 37 -11.66 1.04 11.47
C HIS A 37 -10.31 1.12 12.19
N PRO A 38 -10.30 1.36 13.52
CA PRO A 38 -9.05 1.52 14.29
C PRO A 38 -8.05 0.39 14.12
N LYS A 39 -8.53 -0.85 14.01
CA LYS A 39 -7.64 -2.01 13.82
C LYS A 39 -6.87 -1.93 12.51
N ILE A 40 -7.52 -1.49 11.44
CA ILE A 40 -6.88 -1.35 10.12
C ILE A 40 -5.79 -0.29 10.18
N ILE A 41 -6.08 0.85 10.79
CA ILE A 41 -5.09 1.92 10.99
C ILE A 41 -3.90 1.40 11.81
N HIS A 42 -4.17 0.73 12.92
CA HIS A 42 -3.13 0.19 13.79
C HIS A 42 -2.21 -0.77 13.04
N ASP A 43 -2.77 -1.74 12.32
CA ASP A 43 -2.00 -2.74 11.58
C ASP A 43 -1.13 -2.08 10.50
N ILE A 44 -1.68 -1.10 9.79
CA ILE A 44 -0.95 -0.36 8.75
C ILE A 44 0.18 0.46 9.35
N LEU A 45 -0.06 1.17 10.43
CA LEU A 45 0.97 1.96 11.11
C LEU A 45 2.14 1.08 11.57
N LEU A 46 1.84 -0.11 12.10
CA LEU A 46 2.89 -1.05 12.48
C LEU A 46 3.70 -1.54 11.28
N CYS A 47 3.05 -1.87 10.17
CA CYS A 47 3.73 -2.28 8.95
C CYS A 47 4.63 -1.17 8.39
N LEU A 48 4.16 0.05 8.34
CA LEU A 48 4.93 1.18 7.84
C LEU A 48 6.08 1.55 8.77
N ARG A 49 5.90 1.40 10.08
CA ARG A 49 6.98 1.57 11.05
C ARG A 49 8.06 0.51 10.87
N ASP A 50 7.67 -0.75 10.75
CA ASP A 50 8.60 -1.87 10.64
C ASP A 50 9.42 -1.81 9.34
N THR A 51 8.86 -1.22 8.28
CA THR A 51 9.61 -0.99 7.03
C THR A 51 10.48 0.27 7.05
N GLY A 52 10.40 1.07 8.11
CA GLY A 52 11.24 2.25 8.27
C GLY A 52 10.74 3.51 7.58
N PHE A 53 9.48 3.57 7.18
CA PHE A 53 8.92 4.76 6.53
C PHE A 53 8.45 5.81 7.53
N ILE A 54 7.94 5.37 8.67
CA ILE A 54 7.39 6.23 9.71
C ILE A 54 7.92 5.82 11.08
N GLN A 55 7.77 6.71 12.05
CA GLN A 55 8.13 6.47 13.44
C GLN A 55 7.12 7.14 14.36
N ASN A 56 6.95 6.56 15.53
CA ASN A 56 6.15 7.13 16.61
C ASN A 56 7.07 7.94 17.52
N LYS A 57 6.65 9.14 17.89
CA LYS A 57 7.39 9.96 18.83
C LYS A 57 7.22 9.39 20.24
N HIS A 58 8.31 9.33 21.02
CA HIS A 58 8.37 8.72 22.34
C HIS A 58 7.14 9.01 23.21
N ARG A 59 6.47 7.96 23.69
CA ARG A 59 5.35 7.98 24.64
C ARG A 59 4.13 8.81 24.26
N ASP A 60 4.27 9.71 23.30
CA ASP A 60 3.15 10.49 22.77
C ASP A 60 2.64 9.78 21.51
N ASP A 61 1.33 9.79 21.35
CA ASP A 61 0.71 9.23 20.16
C ASP A 61 0.88 10.19 18.99
N GLY A 62 2.11 10.26 18.47
CA GLY A 62 2.46 11.16 17.38
C GLY A 62 3.31 10.48 16.33
N TRP A 63 2.75 10.28 15.14
CA TRP A 63 3.43 9.65 14.01
C TRP A 63 4.02 10.69 13.07
N TYR A 64 5.22 10.43 12.58
CA TYR A 64 5.90 11.29 11.63
C TYR A 64 6.65 10.48 10.59
N LEU A 65 6.92 11.10 9.45
CA LEU A 65 7.61 10.48 8.33
C LEU A 65 9.12 10.54 8.55
N ILE A 66 9.79 9.39 8.40
CA ILE A 66 11.25 9.31 8.49
C ILE A 66 11.87 9.40 7.11
N LYS A 67 11.31 8.68 6.14
CA LYS A 67 11.84 8.61 4.78
C LYS A 67 11.14 9.62 3.89
N ASP A 68 11.90 10.35 3.09
CA ASP A 68 11.34 11.36 2.19
C ASP A 68 10.39 10.73 1.15
N LYS A 69 9.30 11.42 0.85
CA LYS A 69 8.25 10.93 -0.06
C LYS A 69 8.77 10.69 -1.47
N HIS A 70 9.77 11.42 -1.92
CA HIS A 70 10.41 11.18 -3.23
C HIS A 70 11.26 9.91 -3.28
N LEU A 71 11.56 9.32 -2.13
CA LEU A 71 12.33 8.08 -2.01
C LEU A 71 11.44 6.86 -1.75
N ILE A 72 10.14 7.05 -1.55
CA ILE A 72 9.18 5.97 -1.31
C ILE A 72 8.40 5.74 -2.61
N THR A 73 8.53 4.55 -3.19
CA THR A 73 7.76 4.16 -4.37
C THR A 73 6.44 3.52 -3.95
N LEU A 74 5.46 3.48 -4.85
CA LEU A 74 4.22 2.76 -4.61
C LEU A 74 4.47 1.27 -4.41
N LEU A 75 5.50 0.72 -5.04
CA LEU A 75 5.90 -0.67 -4.84
C LEU A 75 6.40 -0.91 -3.41
N ASP A 76 7.18 0.01 -2.86
CA ASP A 76 7.65 -0.07 -1.47
C ASP A 76 6.47 -0.16 -0.50
N VAL A 77 5.46 0.67 -0.71
CA VAL A 77 4.26 0.68 0.14
C VAL A 77 3.46 -0.61 -0.05
N TYR A 78 3.27 -1.05 -1.29
CA TYR A 78 2.59 -2.30 -1.59
C TYR A 78 3.24 -3.49 -0.86
N ARG A 79 4.56 -3.61 -0.94
CA ARG A 79 5.30 -4.68 -0.28
C ARG A 79 5.22 -4.61 1.25
N ALA A 80 5.14 -3.40 1.79
CA ALA A 80 5.03 -3.21 3.23
C ALA A 80 3.70 -3.75 3.78
N VAL A 81 2.61 -3.61 3.05
CA VAL A 81 1.26 -3.93 3.54
C VAL A 81 0.60 -5.14 2.87
N CYS A 82 1.23 -5.73 1.86
CA CYS A 82 0.62 -6.82 1.09
C CYS A 82 0.32 -8.06 1.95
N THR A 83 1.04 -8.25 3.05
CA THR A 83 0.83 -9.38 3.96
C THR A 83 -0.46 -9.27 4.77
N LEU A 84 -1.03 -8.07 4.88
CA LEU A 84 -2.26 -7.84 5.65
C LEU A 84 -3.52 -8.40 4.97
N GLU A 85 -3.54 -8.43 3.65
CA GLU A 85 -4.69 -8.89 2.86
C GLU A 85 -4.36 -10.06 1.92
N GLY A 86 -3.16 -10.60 2.05
CA GLY A 86 -2.66 -11.59 1.11
C GLY A 86 -2.22 -10.96 -0.21
N LYS A 87 -1.81 -11.78 -1.14
CA LYS A 87 -1.37 -11.32 -2.46
C LYS A 87 -2.55 -10.75 -3.24
N LEU A 88 -2.31 -9.69 -3.99
CA LEU A 88 -3.32 -9.02 -4.82
C LEU A 88 -3.98 -9.99 -5.81
N TYR A 89 -3.29 -11.04 -6.16
CA TYR A 89 -3.76 -12.16 -6.95
C TYR A 89 -3.59 -13.43 -6.10
N SER A 90 -4.59 -13.75 -5.26
CA SER A 90 -4.65 -15.10 -4.71
C SER A 90 -5.04 -16.02 -5.84
N MET A 91 -4.06 -16.68 -6.39
CA MET A 91 -4.34 -17.81 -7.24
C MET A 91 -4.96 -18.89 -6.35
N TYR A 92 -5.99 -19.56 -6.84
CA TYR A 92 -6.58 -20.69 -6.14
C TYR A 92 -5.55 -21.80 -6.07
N GLU A 93 -4.71 -21.78 -5.01
CA GLU A 93 -3.58 -22.70 -4.84
C GLU A 93 -4.00 -24.17 -4.75
N ASN A 94 -5.29 -24.43 -4.56
CA ASN A 94 -5.82 -25.76 -4.30
C ASN A 94 -6.67 -26.38 -5.43
N LEU A 95 -6.74 -25.71 -6.59
CA LEU A 95 -7.43 -26.30 -7.73
C LEU A 95 -6.54 -27.35 -8.39
N LYS A 96 -6.84 -28.62 -8.15
CA LYS A 96 -6.17 -29.72 -8.83
C LYS A 96 -7.03 -30.12 -10.03
N PHE A 97 -6.51 -29.92 -11.23
CA PHE A 97 -7.15 -30.39 -12.45
C PHE A 97 -6.65 -31.81 -12.74
N ASN A 98 -7.59 -32.77 -12.78
CA ASN A 98 -7.26 -34.17 -13.05
C ASN A 98 -7.18 -34.52 -14.54
N CYS A 99 -7.34 -33.54 -15.43
CA CYS A 99 -7.23 -33.76 -16.87
C CYS A 99 -6.05 -32.97 -17.47
N PRO A 100 -5.38 -33.50 -18.52
CA PRO A 100 -4.25 -32.80 -19.15
C PRO A 100 -4.59 -31.42 -19.69
N ILE A 101 -5.78 -31.22 -20.22
CA ILE A 101 -6.22 -29.92 -20.75
C ILE A 101 -6.34 -28.89 -19.62
N GLY A 102 -6.97 -29.26 -18.50
CA GLY A 102 -7.11 -28.39 -17.34
C GLY A 102 -5.77 -28.01 -16.74
N ALA A 103 -4.86 -28.95 -16.60
CA ALA A 103 -3.51 -28.70 -16.09
C ALA A 103 -2.73 -27.77 -17.01
N ASN A 104 -2.84 -27.91 -18.34
CA ASN A 104 -2.19 -27.06 -19.31
C ASN A 104 -2.73 -25.62 -19.28
N ILE A 105 -4.05 -25.45 -19.15
CA ILE A 105 -4.69 -24.15 -19.03
C ILE A 105 -4.24 -23.46 -17.74
N GLN A 106 -4.22 -24.18 -16.61
CA GLN A 106 -3.76 -23.64 -15.35
C GLN A 106 -2.31 -23.15 -15.47
N PHE A 107 -1.42 -23.96 -16.01
CA PHE A 107 -0.03 -23.60 -16.22
C PHE A 107 0.12 -22.34 -17.07
N ALA A 108 -0.61 -22.26 -18.18
CA ALA A 108 -0.59 -21.10 -19.05
C ALA A 108 -1.07 -19.82 -18.35
N LEU A 109 -2.15 -19.92 -17.56
CA LEU A 109 -2.67 -18.80 -16.78
C LEU A 109 -1.69 -18.36 -15.70
N GLU A 110 -1.04 -19.30 -15.01
CA GLU A 110 -0.02 -18.99 -14.02
C GLU A 110 1.13 -18.18 -14.63
N MET A 111 1.59 -18.60 -15.79
CA MET A 111 2.67 -17.88 -16.52
C MET A 111 2.24 -16.46 -16.90
N ILE A 112 1.01 -16.28 -17.38
CA ILE A 112 0.47 -14.98 -17.75
C ILE A 112 0.32 -14.09 -16.52
N LEU A 113 -0.19 -14.64 -15.42
CA LEU A 113 -0.39 -13.88 -14.17
C LEU A 113 0.92 -13.46 -13.53
N ILE A 114 1.95 -14.32 -13.60
CA ILE A 114 3.30 -13.96 -13.13
C ILE A 114 3.83 -12.76 -13.93
N GLN A 115 3.68 -12.80 -15.24
CA GLN A 115 4.12 -11.70 -16.11
C GLN A 115 3.33 -10.42 -15.82
N ALA A 116 2.02 -10.53 -15.65
CA ALA A 116 1.16 -9.39 -15.29
C ALA A 116 1.57 -8.77 -13.95
N GLN A 117 1.94 -9.60 -12.97
CA GLN A 117 2.43 -9.12 -11.68
C GLN A 117 3.76 -8.37 -11.82
N GLU A 118 4.68 -8.88 -12.62
CA GLU A 118 5.96 -8.21 -12.87
C GLU A 118 5.75 -6.84 -13.51
N GLU A 119 4.88 -6.74 -14.50
CA GLU A 119 4.57 -5.47 -15.15
C GLU A 119 3.90 -4.48 -14.18
N MET A 120 2.99 -4.96 -13.34
CA MET A 120 2.37 -4.16 -12.28
C MET A 120 3.42 -3.63 -11.31
N GLU A 121 4.31 -4.50 -10.83
CA GLU A 121 5.37 -4.10 -9.91
C GLU A 121 6.33 -3.08 -10.54
N ASN A 122 6.67 -3.25 -11.81
CA ASN A 122 7.51 -2.29 -12.53
C ASN A 122 6.84 -0.91 -12.62
N LEU A 123 5.55 -0.87 -12.88
CA LEU A 123 4.80 0.38 -12.90
C LEU A 123 4.76 1.02 -11.51
N LEU A 124 4.46 0.25 -10.47
CA LEU A 124 4.43 0.77 -9.09
C LEU A 124 5.81 1.27 -8.64
N GLU A 125 6.89 0.63 -9.06
CA GLU A 125 8.25 1.07 -8.76
C GLU A 125 8.59 2.41 -9.43
N SER A 126 7.99 2.70 -10.57
CA SER A 126 8.25 3.93 -11.31
C SER A 126 7.55 5.16 -10.73
N ILE A 127 6.63 4.99 -9.78
CA ILE A 127 5.84 6.08 -9.22
C ILE A 127 6.20 6.26 -7.75
N THR A 128 6.62 7.47 -7.36
CA THR A 128 6.91 7.81 -5.97
C THR A 128 5.68 8.38 -5.27
N MET A 129 5.74 8.41 -3.93
CA MET A 129 4.70 9.06 -3.12
C MET A 129 4.56 10.54 -3.47
N GLU A 130 5.67 11.23 -3.72
CA GLU A 130 5.64 12.62 -4.13
C GLU A 130 4.90 12.82 -5.46
N GLN A 131 5.17 11.98 -6.44
CA GLN A 131 4.48 12.02 -7.72
C GLN A 131 2.98 11.73 -7.59
N LEU A 132 2.59 10.77 -6.73
CA LEU A 132 1.20 10.48 -6.46
C LEU A 132 0.49 11.69 -5.85
N ILE A 133 1.11 12.35 -4.87
CA ILE A 133 0.56 13.53 -4.22
C ILE A 133 0.41 14.67 -5.23
N THR A 134 1.37 14.84 -6.12
CA THR A 134 1.30 15.84 -7.19
C THR A 134 0.12 15.58 -8.11
N LEU A 135 -0.10 14.32 -8.49
CA LEU A 135 -1.27 13.95 -9.29
C LEU A 135 -2.58 14.26 -8.57
N LEU A 136 -2.66 13.99 -7.26
CA LEU A 136 -3.85 14.30 -6.45
C LEU A 136 -4.11 15.82 -6.39
N ASN A 137 -3.08 16.62 -6.19
CA ASN A 137 -3.20 18.07 -6.11
C ASN A 137 -3.63 18.65 -7.45
N ASN A 138 -3.11 18.16 -8.55
CA ASN A 138 -3.50 18.58 -9.89
C ASN A 138 -4.93 18.13 -10.23
N GLY A 139 -5.31 16.94 -9.76
CA GLY A 139 -6.65 16.39 -9.95
C GLY A 139 -7.72 17.09 -9.11
N ASN A 140 -7.38 17.60 -7.94
CA ASN A 140 -8.33 18.27 -7.05
C ASN A 140 -8.97 19.52 -7.66
N GLY A 141 -8.30 20.16 -8.62
CA GLY A 141 -8.90 21.25 -9.39
C GLY A 141 -10.07 20.80 -10.27
N ASN A 142 -10.11 19.52 -10.62
CA ASN A 142 -11.11 18.93 -11.50
C ASN A 142 -12.20 18.16 -10.76
N PHE A 143 -12.01 17.88 -9.46
CA PHE A 143 -12.95 17.08 -8.65
C PHE A 143 -13.75 17.90 -7.64
N LYS A 144 -13.61 19.18 -7.67
CA LYS A 144 -14.40 20.08 -6.82
C LYS A 144 -15.74 20.41 -7.45
#